data_a77394f5acae35421649d70789963fdb
#
_entry.id   a77394f5acae35421649d70789963fdb
#
_cell.length_a   1.000
_cell.length_b   1.000
_cell.length_c   1.000
_cell.angle_alpha   90.00
_cell.angle_beta   90.00
_cell.angle_gamma   90.00
#
_symmetry.space_group_name_H-M   'P 1'
#
loop_
_entity.id
_entity.type
_entity.pdbx_description
1 polymer ?
#
loop_
_entity_poly.entity_id
_entity_poly.type
_entity_poly.pdbx_seq_one_letter_code
_entity_poly.pdbx_strand_id
1 'polypeptide(L)'
;MKKFVSFHLILFLAVTLLFTGCERKKEDNRAILRVNSTPEGAAVTLLNQEQGKTPYGCRIRAGNYLVKLTRPGYYPVWKTVSLKPGEKAELNATLEPETASVLFETQPSGAAIHFNNKLLGETPFTLKNLPHGKYSALVKLAGYSPQTVTWEVSDPRPRMIKTELVSNVGSISVESTPSAASVFLNGAPSGTTPYKTRLEQGKYTVKITKAGYTVYEQAVLVSREQVSYVKAALEPLPGTLIIRTVPANAQIRINDRDYGTAPVNAANLPRGEYRITATAPGYDPAETTVNLPAGKTVERVLSLTSNTGGIDFVTYPPGITVYLDGRELGSTLVDKSNPDISEVFSIRDLKPGKHTLILAHKQARPNRKRITVTVEKGKIERLNTLQMWIANCTLKLKTGSVMHGRFVAEQGKDKVLFEPEPGITYTYKRSEIESITPLKREE
;
A
#
# COMPACT_ATOMS: atom_id res chain seq x y z
N MET A 1 -2.54 -106.22 42.75
CA MET A 1 -2.93 -107.42 43.54
C MET A 1 -4.37 -107.66 43.22
N LYS A 2 -4.67 -108.75 42.43
CA LYS A 2 -5.29 -110.02 42.86
C LYS A 2 -6.71 -109.74 43.31
N LYS A 3 -7.76 -110.36 42.88
CA LYS A 3 -8.06 -111.67 42.24
C LYS A 3 -9.54 -111.75 42.03
N PHE A 4 -10.00 -112.28 40.92
CA PHE A 4 -10.55 -113.61 40.66
C PHE A 4 -12.07 -113.78 41.11
N VAL A 5 -12.83 -114.13 40.10
CA VAL A 5 -13.38 -115.41 39.69
C VAL A 5 -14.71 -115.70 40.33
N SER A 6 -15.81 -116.15 39.76
CA SER A 6 -16.06 -117.24 38.84
C SER A 6 -17.55 -117.42 38.58
N PHE A 7 -17.96 -117.66 37.38
CA PHE A 7 -18.67 -118.86 36.90
C PHE A 7 -19.79 -119.42 37.73
N HIS A 8 -21.04 -119.47 37.21
CA HIS A 8 -21.73 -120.75 36.95
C HIS A 8 -22.89 -120.61 35.91
N LEU A 9 -22.81 -121.48 34.92
CA LEU A 9 -23.68 -121.86 33.82
C LEU A 9 -24.75 -122.82 34.37
N ILE A 10 -26.00 -122.68 34.16
CA ILE A 10 -27.00 -123.80 33.98
C ILE A 10 -28.09 -123.47 32.99
N LEU A 11 -28.20 -124.31 32.11
CA LEU A 11 -29.04 -124.62 30.90
C LEU A 11 -30.47 -125.08 31.30
N PHE A 12 -31.47 -124.88 30.50
CA PHE A 12 -32.66 -125.63 30.07
C PHE A 12 -33.93 -124.72 30.07
N LEU A 13 -34.60 -124.69 29.11
CA LEU A 13 -35.44 -125.53 28.18
C LEU A 13 -36.54 -124.66 27.56
N ALA A 14 -36.82 -124.79 26.34
CA ALA A 14 -37.76 -124.13 25.42
C ALA A 14 -39.22 -124.42 25.87
N VAL A 15 -40.02 -123.45 25.74
CA VAL A 15 -41.46 -123.52 25.40
C VAL A 15 -41.83 -122.46 24.41
N THR A 16 -42.11 -122.83 23.26
CA THR A 16 -42.71 -122.07 22.15
C THR A 16 -44.13 -121.69 22.48
N LEU A 17 -44.46 -120.45 22.62
CA LEU A 17 -45.85 -119.95 22.55
C LEU A 17 -45.83 -118.76 21.56
N LEU A 18 -46.43 -119.00 20.39
CA LEU A 18 -46.80 -117.99 19.38
C LEU A 18 -47.81 -117.04 19.98
N PHE A 19 -47.33 -115.78 20.33
CA PHE A 19 -48.23 -114.65 20.43
C PHE A 19 -47.89 -113.65 19.37
N THR A 20 -48.75 -113.49 18.40
CA THR A 20 -48.77 -112.39 17.43
C THR A 20 -49.04 -111.09 18.22
N GLY A 21 -47.98 -110.50 18.72
CA GLY A 21 -48.01 -109.18 19.30
C GLY A 21 -47.95 -108.12 18.21
N CYS A 22 -49.03 -107.45 18.01
CA CYS A 22 -49.10 -106.27 17.19
C CYS A 22 -48.14 -105.22 17.80
N GLU A 23 -46.86 -105.08 17.25
CA GLU A 23 -45.99 -104.00 17.58
C GLU A 23 -46.65 -102.69 17.11
N ARG A 24 -47.29 -101.96 17.97
CA ARG A 24 -47.58 -100.57 17.73
C ARG A 24 -46.25 -99.87 17.58
N LYS A 25 -45.92 -99.55 16.33
CA LYS A 25 -44.87 -98.52 16.04
C LYS A 25 -45.19 -97.32 16.99
N LYS A 26 -44.39 -97.09 17.98
CA LYS A 26 -44.49 -95.77 18.74
C LYS A 26 -44.20 -94.72 17.66
N GLU A 27 -45.20 -94.05 17.19
CA GLU A 27 -45.04 -92.85 16.38
C GLU A 27 -44.09 -91.92 17.12
N ASP A 28 -42.99 -91.64 16.48
CA ASP A 28 -42.01 -90.68 17.06
C ASP A 28 -42.70 -89.30 17.05
N ASN A 29 -43.35 -88.96 18.14
CA ASN A 29 -44.06 -87.68 18.35
C ASN A 29 -43.08 -86.51 18.50
N ARG A 30 -41.91 -86.50 17.77
CA ARG A 30 -40.91 -85.49 17.76
C ARG A 30 -40.89 -84.77 16.43
N ALA A 31 -40.62 -83.47 16.47
CA ALA A 31 -40.36 -82.60 15.35
C ALA A 31 -38.88 -82.12 15.38
N ILE A 32 -38.41 -81.63 14.25
CA ILE A 32 -37.10 -80.97 14.17
C ILE A 32 -37.37 -79.48 14.05
N LEU A 33 -36.88 -78.73 15.02
CA LEU A 33 -36.89 -77.28 15.01
C LEU A 33 -35.52 -76.76 14.70
N ARG A 34 -35.40 -75.90 13.66
CA ARG A 34 -34.25 -75.03 13.42
C ARG A 34 -34.60 -73.61 13.78
N VAL A 35 -33.71 -72.94 14.49
CA VAL A 35 -33.86 -71.51 14.89
C VAL A 35 -32.67 -70.75 14.37
N ASN A 36 -32.94 -69.77 13.51
CA ASN A 36 -31.96 -68.84 12.96
C ASN A 36 -32.26 -67.43 13.45
N SER A 37 -31.24 -66.62 13.53
CA SER A 37 -31.39 -65.17 13.80
C SER A 37 -30.45 -64.33 12.91
N THR A 38 -30.89 -63.10 12.66
CA THR A 38 -30.08 -62.04 12.11
C THR A 38 -29.96 -60.92 13.16
N PRO A 39 -28.76 -60.61 13.70
CA PRO A 39 -27.51 -61.33 13.44
C PRO A 39 -27.48 -62.68 14.15
N GLU A 40 -26.65 -63.61 13.67
CA GLU A 40 -26.43 -64.92 14.26
C GLU A 40 -25.80 -64.85 15.67
N GLY A 41 -25.81 -65.95 16.42
CA GLY A 41 -25.22 -66.07 17.77
C GLY A 41 -26.14 -65.61 18.89
N ALA A 42 -27.45 -65.42 18.63
CA ALA A 42 -28.45 -65.18 19.69
C ALA A 42 -28.66 -66.43 20.54
N ALA A 43 -28.69 -66.28 21.83
CA ALA A 43 -29.03 -67.36 22.75
C ALA A 43 -30.50 -67.72 22.59
N VAL A 44 -30.77 -69.02 22.44
CA VAL A 44 -32.10 -69.63 22.21
C VAL A 44 -32.57 -70.20 23.55
N THR A 45 -33.66 -69.67 24.05
CA THR A 45 -34.33 -70.19 25.26
C THR A 45 -35.63 -70.90 24.87
N LEU A 46 -35.74 -72.16 25.22
CA LEU A 46 -36.93 -72.98 25.07
C LEU A 46 -37.28 -73.64 26.41
N LEU A 47 -38.56 -73.71 26.71
CA LEU A 47 -39.02 -74.31 28.01
C LEU A 47 -38.36 -73.64 29.22
N ASN A 48 -38.12 -72.34 29.17
CA ASN A 48 -37.46 -71.54 30.20
C ASN A 48 -35.98 -71.91 30.48
N GLN A 49 -35.34 -72.66 29.57
CA GLN A 49 -33.92 -73.04 29.64
C GLN A 49 -33.18 -72.63 28.39
N GLU A 50 -31.97 -72.08 28.55
CA GLU A 50 -31.08 -71.80 27.44
C GLU A 50 -30.62 -73.11 26.83
N GLN A 51 -30.79 -73.25 25.53
CA GLN A 51 -30.49 -74.44 24.80
C GLN A 51 -29.20 -74.36 23.94
N GLY A 52 -28.82 -73.13 23.56
CA GLY A 52 -27.67 -72.91 22.71
C GLY A 52 -27.78 -71.54 21.98
N LYS A 53 -27.01 -71.37 20.91
CA LYS A 53 -26.97 -70.15 20.11
C LYS A 53 -27.36 -70.41 18.67
N THR A 54 -28.02 -69.46 18.04
CA THR A 54 -28.36 -69.49 16.61
C THR A 54 -27.10 -69.49 15.70
N PRO A 55 -27.10 -70.30 14.58
CA PRO A 55 -28.13 -71.25 14.19
C PRO A 55 -28.22 -72.47 15.12
N TYR A 56 -29.41 -72.74 15.64
CA TYR A 56 -29.65 -73.82 16.64
C TYR A 56 -30.62 -74.82 16.04
N GLY A 57 -30.35 -76.16 16.24
CA GLY A 57 -31.21 -77.23 15.78
C GLY A 57 -31.45 -78.23 16.87
N CYS A 58 -32.73 -78.63 17.13
CA CYS A 58 -33.06 -79.67 18.11
C CYS A 58 -34.20 -80.57 17.63
N ARG A 59 -34.26 -81.78 18.21
CA ARG A 59 -35.43 -82.67 18.19
C ARG A 59 -36.25 -82.46 19.46
N ILE A 60 -37.50 -82.03 19.29
CA ILE A 60 -38.41 -81.71 20.41
C ILE A 60 -39.76 -82.36 20.15
N ARG A 61 -40.55 -82.66 21.16
CA ARG A 61 -41.89 -83.17 21.00
C ARG A 61 -42.78 -82.21 20.24
N ALA A 62 -43.76 -82.74 19.49
CA ALA A 62 -44.80 -81.93 18.89
C ALA A 62 -45.55 -81.14 19.94
N GLY A 63 -45.91 -79.90 19.67
CA GLY A 63 -46.53 -78.97 20.62
C GLY A 63 -46.27 -77.52 20.24
N ASN A 64 -46.80 -76.61 21.10
CA ASN A 64 -46.59 -75.17 20.91
C ASN A 64 -45.49 -74.73 21.88
N TYR A 65 -44.53 -74.01 21.31
CA TYR A 65 -43.36 -73.51 22.06
C TYR A 65 -43.22 -72.03 21.89
N LEU A 66 -42.90 -71.34 22.99
CA LEU A 66 -42.41 -69.96 22.98
C LEU A 66 -40.86 -70.00 22.95
N VAL A 67 -40.30 -69.48 21.86
CA VAL A 67 -38.86 -69.34 21.67
C VAL A 67 -38.50 -67.93 21.99
N LYS A 68 -37.62 -67.73 22.97
CA LYS A 68 -36.99 -66.45 23.27
C LYS A 68 -35.59 -66.41 22.74
N LEU A 69 -35.26 -65.35 22.00
CA LEU A 69 -33.93 -65.09 21.44
C LEU A 69 -33.36 -63.84 22.15
N THR A 70 -32.17 -63.97 22.71
CA THR A 70 -31.46 -62.85 23.33
C THR A 70 -30.05 -62.75 22.85
N ARG A 71 -29.62 -61.53 22.62
CA ARG A 71 -28.22 -61.21 22.27
C ARG A 71 -27.82 -59.88 22.90
N PRO A 72 -26.63 -59.77 23.52
CA PRO A 72 -26.17 -58.52 24.09
C PRO A 72 -26.20 -57.37 23.06
N GLY A 73 -26.78 -56.24 23.39
CA GLY A 73 -26.94 -55.07 22.55
C GLY A 73 -28.14 -55.16 21.57
N TYR A 74 -29.02 -56.12 21.74
CA TYR A 74 -30.22 -56.28 20.93
C TYR A 74 -31.45 -56.49 21.82
N TYR A 75 -32.59 -55.98 21.38
CA TYR A 75 -33.87 -56.25 22.06
C TYR A 75 -34.21 -57.73 21.97
N PRO A 76 -34.68 -58.35 23.08
CA PRO A 76 -35.10 -59.76 23.05
C PRO A 76 -36.32 -59.96 22.14
N VAL A 77 -36.34 -61.07 21.38
CA VAL A 77 -37.43 -61.44 20.48
C VAL A 77 -38.09 -62.70 20.97
N TRP A 78 -39.41 -62.69 21.03
CA TRP A 78 -40.23 -63.85 21.37
C TRP A 78 -41.04 -64.28 20.12
N LYS A 79 -40.97 -65.56 19.78
CA LYS A 79 -41.71 -66.16 18.67
C LYS A 79 -42.37 -67.44 19.13
N THR A 80 -43.66 -67.63 18.77
CA THR A 80 -44.34 -68.88 19.01
C THR A 80 -44.19 -69.80 17.80
N VAL A 81 -43.86 -71.05 18.00
CA VAL A 81 -43.79 -72.08 16.97
C VAL A 81 -44.66 -73.22 17.35
N SER A 82 -45.54 -73.67 16.43
CA SER A 82 -46.40 -74.85 16.57
C SER A 82 -45.79 -75.99 15.76
N LEU A 83 -45.48 -77.10 16.41
CA LEU A 83 -44.79 -78.24 15.79
C LEU A 83 -45.70 -79.45 15.75
N LYS A 84 -45.87 -80.03 14.56
CA LYS A 84 -46.61 -81.31 14.34
C LYS A 84 -45.64 -82.48 14.44
N PRO A 85 -46.15 -83.72 14.72
CA PRO A 85 -45.31 -84.89 14.71
C PRO A 85 -44.61 -85.13 13.35
N GLY A 86 -43.28 -85.33 13.35
CA GLY A 86 -42.46 -85.53 12.17
C GLY A 86 -42.08 -84.24 11.41
N GLU A 87 -42.58 -83.08 11.81
CA GLU A 87 -42.37 -81.81 11.08
C GLU A 87 -40.94 -81.33 11.21
N LYS A 88 -40.45 -80.69 10.11
CA LYS A 88 -39.22 -79.94 10.08
C LYS A 88 -39.59 -78.46 9.97
N ALA A 89 -39.54 -77.73 11.09
CA ALA A 89 -39.86 -76.32 11.16
C ALA A 89 -38.61 -75.50 11.26
N GLU A 90 -38.63 -74.34 10.58
CA GLU A 90 -37.58 -73.33 10.64
C GLU A 90 -38.14 -72.02 11.18
N LEU A 91 -37.55 -71.49 12.22
CA LEU A 91 -37.84 -70.18 12.82
C LEU A 91 -36.75 -69.20 12.50
N ASN A 92 -37.08 -68.20 11.72
CA ASN A 92 -36.17 -67.07 11.44
C ASN A 92 -36.61 -65.85 12.19
N ALA A 93 -35.66 -65.15 12.87
CA ALA A 93 -35.90 -63.94 13.64
C ALA A 93 -34.86 -62.89 13.39
N THR A 94 -35.27 -61.66 13.16
CA THR A 94 -34.40 -60.50 13.13
C THR A 94 -34.45 -59.83 14.49
N LEU A 95 -33.26 -59.57 15.09
CA LEU A 95 -33.10 -58.82 16.33
C LEU A 95 -32.81 -57.37 16.01
N GLU A 96 -33.52 -56.46 16.65
CA GLU A 96 -33.27 -55.02 16.54
C GLU A 96 -32.21 -54.60 17.55
N PRO A 97 -31.19 -53.82 17.14
CA PRO A 97 -30.19 -53.34 18.04
C PRO A 97 -30.78 -52.37 19.07
N GLU A 98 -30.37 -52.53 20.35
CA GLU A 98 -30.62 -51.52 21.38
C GLU A 98 -29.81 -50.29 21.01
N THR A 99 -30.43 -49.12 20.97
CA THR A 99 -29.79 -47.86 20.66
C THR A 99 -29.95 -46.85 21.79
N ALA A 100 -28.92 -46.06 21.98
CA ALA A 100 -28.93 -44.93 22.90
C ALA A 100 -28.95 -43.59 22.15
N SER A 101 -29.25 -42.54 22.86
CA SER A 101 -29.03 -41.17 22.41
C SER A 101 -27.93 -40.52 23.25
N VAL A 102 -27.18 -39.62 22.65
CA VAL A 102 -26.11 -38.84 23.32
C VAL A 102 -26.33 -37.37 23.02
N LEU A 103 -26.50 -36.59 24.09
CA LEU A 103 -26.54 -35.13 24.05
C LEU A 103 -25.13 -34.58 24.24
N PHE A 104 -24.67 -33.79 23.30
CA PHE A 104 -23.43 -33.05 23.39
C PHE A 104 -23.70 -31.60 23.79
N GLU A 105 -23.09 -31.18 24.87
CA GLU A 105 -23.07 -29.80 25.34
C GLU A 105 -21.63 -29.30 25.41
N THR A 106 -21.40 -28.07 24.99
CA THR A 106 -20.09 -27.41 25.14
C THR A 106 -20.21 -26.06 25.81
N GLN A 107 -19.13 -25.64 26.43
CA GLN A 107 -18.96 -24.29 26.96
C GLN A 107 -17.72 -23.68 26.30
N PRO A 108 -17.90 -22.62 25.45
CA PRO A 108 -19.17 -22.06 24.99
C PRO A 108 -19.95 -23.02 24.06
N SER A 109 -21.22 -22.75 23.88
CA SER A 109 -22.11 -23.49 22.95
C SER A 109 -21.84 -23.11 21.49
N GLY A 110 -22.48 -23.81 20.55
CA GLY A 110 -22.32 -23.55 19.11
C GLY A 110 -21.12 -24.24 18.46
N ALA A 111 -20.53 -25.22 19.16
CA ALA A 111 -19.42 -25.99 18.58
C ALA A 111 -19.93 -27.03 17.57
N ALA A 112 -19.30 -27.09 16.40
CA ALA A 112 -19.56 -28.06 15.36
C ALA A 112 -19.11 -29.46 15.77
N ILE A 113 -19.99 -30.47 15.64
CA ILE A 113 -19.72 -31.86 15.95
C ILE A 113 -19.47 -32.61 14.65
N HIS A 114 -18.29 -33.19 14.52
CA HIS A 114 -17.93 -34.07 13.41
C HIS A 114 -17.83 -35.52 13.90
N PHE A 115 -18.66 -36.36 13.34
CA PHE A 115 -18.71 -37.78 13.61
C PHE A 115 -18.49 -38.56 12.32
N ASN A 116 -17.56 -39.51 12.32
CA ASN A 116 -17.14 -40.26 11.11
C ASN A 116 -16.80 -39.29 9.94
N ASN A 117 -16.06 -38.20 10.21
CA ASN A 117 -15.69 -37.15 9.26
C ASN A 117 -16.87 -36.35 8.64
N LYS A 118 -18.08 -36.55 9.12
CA LYS A 118 -19.26 -35.82 8.67
C LYS A 118 -19.72 -34.82 9.73
N LEU A 119 -19.99 -33.60 9.33
CA LEU A 119 -20.63 -32.60 10.20
C LEU A 119 -22.08 -33.05 10.49
N LEU A 120 -22.42 -33.14 11.77
CA LEU A 120 -23.77 -33.52 12.23
C LEU A 120 -24.60 -32.30 12.61
N GLY A 121 -24.02 -31.29 13.22
CA GLY A 121 -24.68 -30.11 13.75
C GLY A 121 -23.81 -29.38 14.75
N GLU A 122 -24.41 -28.43 15.49
CA GLU A 122 -23.75 -27.60 16.49
C GLU A 122 -24.35 -27.85 17.89
N THR A 123 -23.52 -27.73 18.90
CA THR A 123 -23.93 -27.91 20.31
C THR A 123 -24.87 -26.79 20.80
N PRO A 124 -25.92 -27.13 21.60
CA PRO A 124 -26.29 -28.48 22.07
C PRO A 124 -26.87 -29.36 20.95
N PHE A 125 -26.38 -30.58 20.79
CA PHE A 125 -26.79 -31.49 19.73
C PHE A 125 -27.05 -32.90 20.26
N THR A 126 -28.14 -33.54 19.84
CA THR A 126 -28.47 -34.92 20.25
C THR A 126 -28.26 -35.87 19.06
N LEU A 127 -27.30 -36.77 19.20
CA LEU A 127 -27.08 -37.89 18.29
C LEU A 127 -27.95 -39.08 18.78
N LYS A 128 -28.83 -39.58 17.91
CA LYS A 128 -29.78 -40.65 18.18
C LYS A 128 -29.42 -41.97 17.50
N ASN A 129 -30.02 -43.05 17.95
CA ASN A 129 -29.94 -44.38 17.33
C ASN A 129 -28.50 -44.94 17.26
N LEU A 130 -27.75 -44.74 18.33
CA LEU A 130 -26.40 -45.32 18.44
C LEU A 130 -26.49 -46.74 19.03
N PRO A 131 -26.12 -47.81 18.30
CA PRO A 131 -25.95 -49.15 18.79
C PRO A 131 -24.92 -49.24 19.91
N HIS A 132 -24.85 -50.38 20.57
CA HIS A 132 -23.77 -50.65 21.54
C HIS A 132 -22.43 -50.56 20.85
N GLY A 133 -21.44 -49.85 21.42
CA GLY A 133 -20.12 -49.69 20.86
C GLY A 133 -19.35 -48.52 21.47
N LYS A 134 -18.10 -48.40 21.05
CA LYS A 134 -17.23 -47.28 21.38
C LYS A 134 -17.23 -46.27 20.23
N TYR A 135 -17.32 -45.01 20.57
CA TYR A 135 -17.50 -43.92 19.64
C TYR A 135 -16.54 -42.76 19.97
N SER A 136 -16.24 -41.97 18.96
CA SER A 136 -15.54 -40.72 19.10
C SER A 136 -16.11 -39.66 18.15
N ALA A 137 -16.15 -38.42 18.61
CA ALA A 137 -16.48 -37.28 17.79
C ALA A 137 -15.47 -36.15 17.99
N LEU A 138 -15.23 -35.39 16.92
CA LEU A 138 -14.38 -34.21 16.96
C LEU A 138 -15.27 -32.98 17.11
N VAL A 139 -15.03 -32.20 18.17
CA VAL A 139 -15.74 -30.97 18.48
C VAL A 139 -14.87 -29.78 18.10
N LYS A 140 -15.40 -28.86 17.28
CA LYS A 140 -14.70 -27.69 16.76
C LYS A 140 -15.50 -26.42 16.96
N LEU A 141 -14.82 -25.36 17.44
CA LEU A 141 -15.37 -24.01 17.50
C LEU A 141 -14.27 -23.02 17.10
N ALA A 142 -14.59 -22.04 16.27
CA ALA A 142 -13.65 -21.02 15.88
C ALA A 142 -13.11 -20.25 17.10
N GLY A 143 -11.78 -20.10 17.19
CA GLY A 143 -11.12 -19.50 18.35
C GLY A 143 -10.91 -20.43 19.53
N TYR A 144 -11.19 -21.73 19.36
CA TYR A 144 -10.99 -22.76 20.39
C TYR A 144 -10.21 -23.95 19.82
N SER A 145 -9.45 -24.61 20.69
CA SER A 145 -8.72 -25.82 20.30
C SER A 145 -9.70 -26.96 20.02
N PRO A 146 -9.60 -27.65 18.88
CA PRO A 146 -10.41 -28.81 18.58
C PRO A 146 -10.24 -29.90 19.64
N GLN A 147 -11.31 -30.52 20.08
CA GLN A 147 -11.28 -31.60 21.09
C GLN A 147 -11.94 -32.86 20.55
N THR A 148 -11.31 -34.00 20.78
CA THR A 148 -11.90 -35.32 20.53
C THR A 148 -12.54 -35.83 21.81
N VAL A 149 -13.85 -36.04 21.75
CA VAL A 149 -14.60 -36.68 22.86
C VAL A 149 -14.87 -38.13 22.51
N THR A 150 -14.70 -39.00 23.51
CA THR A 150 -14.93 -40.43 23.36
C THR A 150 -15.96 -40.91 24.37
N TRP A 151 -16.80 -41.85 23.97
CA TRP A 151 -17.79 -42.45 24.84
C TRP A 151 -18.08 -43.90 24.44
N GLU A 152 -18.73 -44.64 25.34
CA GLU A 152 -19.17 -46.01 25.14
C GLU A 152 -20.68 -46.12 25.38
N VAL A 153 -21.38 -46.75 24.44
CA VAL A 153 -22.80 -47.13 24.59
C VAL A 153 -22.82 -48.59 24.99
N SER A 154 -23.24 -48.90 26.23
CA SER A 154 -23.37 -50.23 26.80
C SER A 154 -24.81 -50.59 27.23
N ASP A 155 -25.69 -49.59 27.17
CA ASP A 155 -27.12 -49.72 27.50
C ASP A 155 -27.93 -48.63 26.77
N PRO A 156 -29.25 -48.76 26.60
CA PRO A 156 -30.07 -47.82 25.82
C PRO A 156 -30.39 -46.50 26.53
N ARG A 157 -29.82 -46.22 27.69
CA ARG A 157 -30.12 -44.99 28.44
C ARG A 157 -29.49 -43.77 27.74
N PRO A 158 -30.21 -42.64 27.70
CA PRO A 158 -29.65 -41.38 27.21
C PRO A 158 -28.42 -40.97 28.02
N ARG A 159 -27.41 -40.45 27.33
CA ARG A 159 -26.16 -39.96 27.93
C ARG A 159 -25.97 -38.50 27.58
N MET A 160 -25.23 -37.81 28.46
CA MET A 160 -24.82 -36.43 28.24
C MET A 160 -23.29 -36.32 28.30
N ILE A 161 -22.72 -35.64 27.31
CA ILE A 161 -21.30 -35.31 27.26
C ILE A 161 -21.18 -33.80 27.36
N LYS A 162 -20.58 -33.33 28.45
CA LYS A 162 -20.24 -31.92 28.64
C LYS A 162 -18.75 -31.70 28.38
N THR A 163 -18.45 -30.72 27.57
CA THR A 163 -17.06 -30.42 27.19
C THR A 163 -16.79 -28.92 27.31
N GLU A 164 -15.83 -28.55 28.15
CA GLU A 164 -15.32 -27.19 28.20
C GLU A 164 -14.25 -27.00 27.10
N LEU A 165 -14.48 -26.06 26.20
CA LEU A 165 -13.57 -25.78 25.12
C LEU A 165 -12.49 -24.80 25.57
N VAL A 166 -11.27 -25.06 25.19
CA VAL A 166 -10.12 -24.26 25.56
C VAL A 166 -9.86 -23.22 24.45
N SER A 167 -9.99 -21.93 24.79
CA SER A 167 -9.68 -20.84 23.87
C SER A 167 -8.26 -21.00 23.31
N ASN A 168 -8.09 -20.79 22.00
CA ASN A 168 -6.80 -20.78 21.32
C ASN A 168 -6.43 -19.40 20.76
N VAL A 169 -7.18 -18.36 21.18
CA VAL A 169 -6.90 -16.99 20.72
C VAL A 169 -6.14 -16.17 21.73
N GLY A 170 -5.27 -15.31 21.23
CA GLY A 170 -4.65 -14.21 21.94
C GLY A 170 -5.03 -12.88 21.31
N SER A 171 -4.30 -11.84 21.63
CA SER A 171 -4.45 -10.51 21.04
C SER A 171 -3.10 -9.95 20.64
N ILE A 172 -3.10 -9.11 19.60
CA ILE A 172 -1.96 -8.30 19.26
C ILE A 172 -2.31 -6.82 19.33
N SER A 173 -1.40 -6.00 19.87
CA SER A 173 -1.48 -4.54 19.90
C SER A 173 -0.27 -3.97 19.19
N VAL A 174 -0.48 -3.22 18.12
CA VAL A 174 0.57 -2.67 17.26
C VAL A 174 0.51 -1.15 17.31
N GLU A 175 1.62 -0.54 17.73
CA GLU A 175 1.80 0.90 17.80
C GLU A 175 3.00 1.31 16.96
N SER A 176 2.99 2.52 16.41
CA SER A 176 4.14 3.10 15.73
C SER A 176 4.32 4.58 16.00
N THR A 177 5.55 5.02 15.90
CA THR A 177 5.92 6.43 15.84
C THR A 177 6.63 6.70 14.50
N PRO A 178 6.03 7.54 13.63
CA PRO A 178 4.73 8.20 13.77
C PRO A 178 3.55 7.23 13.65
N SER A 179 2.41 7.61 14.21
CA SER A 179 1.15 6.86 14.12
C SER A 179 0.54 6.87 12.72
N ALA A 180 -0.61 6.20 12.52
CA ALA A 180 -1.29 6.05 11.24
C ALA A 180 -0.38 5.45 10.14
N ALA A 181 0.44 4.47 10.51
CA ALA A 181 1.20 3.63 9.59
C ALA A 181 0.39 2.37 9.23
N SER A 182 0.47 1.93 7.99
CA SER A 182 -0.22 0.73 7.51
C SER A 182 0.37 -0.53 8.15
N VAL A 183 -0.50 -1.40 8.67
CA VAL A 183 -0.14 -2.67 9.32
C VAL A 183 -0.53 -3.83 8.42
N PHE A 184 0.41 -4.76 8.26
CA PHE A 184 0.20 -6.02 7.55
C PHE A 184 0.53 -7.17 8.51
N LEU A 185 -0.35 -8.17 8.54
CA LEU A 185 -0.14 -9.43 9.25
C LEU A 185 0.04 -10.56 8.23
N ASN A 186 1.17 -11.27 8.29
CA ASN A 186 1.53 -12.31 7.34
C ASN A 186 1.38 -11.86 5.87
N GLY A 187 1.71 -10.59 5.58
CA GLY A 187 1.59 -9.99 4.26
C GLY A 187 0.20 -9.46 3.89
N ALA A 188 -0.85 -9.81 4.64
CA ALA A 188 -2.21 -9.31 4.39
C ALA A 188 -2.43 -7.93 5.03
N PRO A 189 -3.02 -6.94 4.31
CA PRO A 189 -3.35 -5.65 4.88
C PRO A 189 -4.38 -5.81 5.99
N SER A 190 -4.11 -5.23 7.16
CA SER A 190 -4.91 -5.46 8.37
C SER A 190 -5.49 -4.18 8.96
N GLY A 191 -4.82 -3.04 8.81
CA GLY A 191 -5.28 -1.76 9.34
C GLY A 191 -4.18 -0.72 9.43
N THR A 192 -4.34 0.23 10.34
CA THR A 192 -3.37 1.29 10.60
C THR A 192 -3.10 1.42 12.09
N THR A 193 -1.90 1.81 12.47
CA THR A 193 -1.51 2.03 13.87
C THR A 193 -2.19 3.27 14.47
N PRO A 194 -2.64 3.22 15.74
CA PRO A 194 -2.64 2.05 16.63
C PRO A 194 -3.65 0.97 16.18
N TYR A 195 -3.22 -0.29 16.13
CA TYR A 195 -4.02 -1.40 15.65
C TYR A 195 -4.11 -2.51 16.71
N LYS A 196 -5.30 -3.04 16.95
CA LYS A 196 -5.53 -4.13 17.91
C LYS A 196 -6.51 -5.15 17.32
N THR A 197 -6.18 -6.44 17.43
CA THR A 197 -7.06 -7.51 16.99
C THR A 197 -6.84 -8.79 17.81
N ARG A 198 -7.82 -9.71 17.74
CA ARG A 198 -7.68 -11.07 18.23
C ARG A 198 -7.20 -11.99 17.11
N LEU A 199 -6.30 -12.91 17.44
CA LEU A 199 -5.71 -13.87 16.49
C LEU A 199 -5.60 -15.23 17.17
N GLU A 200 -5.66 -16.30 16.39
CA GLU A 200 -5.31 -17.62 16.90
C GLU A 200 -3.85 -17.64 17.37
N GLN A 201 -3.56 -18.47 18.36
CA GLN A 201 -2.18 -18.64 18.80
C GLN A 201 -1.29 -19.09 17.66
N GLY A 202 -0.12 -18.48 17.52
CA GLY A 202 0.80 -18.80 16.44
C GLY A 202 1.85 -17.72 16.22
N LYS A 203 2.73 -17.96 15.26
CA LYS A 203 3.73 -16.98 14.82
C LYS A 203 3.13 -16.12 13.71
N TYR A 204 3.28 -14.82 13.85
CA TYR A 204 2.82 -13.82 12.88
C TYR A 204 3.99 -12.92 12.51
N THR A 205 4.06 -12.54 11.24
CA THR A 205 4.95 -11.48 10.78
C THR A 205 4.16 -10.20 10.73
N VAL A 206 4.57 -9.21 11.53
CA VAL A 206 4.00 -7.85 11.54
C VAL A 206 4.91 -6.97 10.71
N LYS A 207 4.37 -6.43 9.60
CA LYS A 207 5.05 -5.44 8.78
C LYS A 207 4.33 -4.12 8.87
N ILE A 208 5.08 -3.03 9.11
CA ILE A 208 4.55 -1.69 9.28
C ILE A 208 5.21 -0.79 8.24
N THR A 209 4.38 -0.07 7.48
CA THR A 209 4.84 0.82 6.41
C THR A 209 4.20 2.20 6.52
N LYS A 210 4.98 3.23 6.23
CA LYS A 210 4.49 4.61 6.12
C LYS A 210 5.28 5.34 5.03
N ALA A 211 4.56 6.09 4.19
CA ALA A 211 5.20 6.86 3.12
C ALA A 211 6.26 7.81 3.67
N GLY A 212 7.47 7.76 3.12
CA GLY A 212 8.62 8.57 3.57
C GLY A 212 9.37 8.00 4.77
N TYR A 213 9.06 6.79 5.22
CA TYR A 213 9.72 6.13 6.34
C TYR A 213 10.25 4.76 5.96
N THR A 214 11.22 4.27 6.71
CA THR A 214 11.72 2.90 6.59
C THR A 214 10.63 1.89 6.94
N VAL A 215 10.70 0.73 6.30
CA VAL A 215 9.80 -0.39 6.61
C VAL A 215 10.26 -1.06 7.90
N TYR A 216 9.32 -1.31 8.80
CA TYR A 216 9.57 -2.10 10.01
C TYR A 216 8.92 -3.47 9.86
N GLU A 217 9.64 -4.53 10.22
CA GLU A 217 9.13 -5.89 10.17
C GLU A 217 9.63 -6.68 11.39
N GLN A 218 8.71 -7.41 12.04
CA GLN A 218 9.00 -8.20 13.22
C GLN A 218 8.14 -9.46 13.26
N ALA A 219 8.76 -10.59 13.59
CA ALA A 219 8.04 -11.80 13.95
C ALA A 219 7.54 -11.73 15.40
N VAL A 220 6.28 -12.07 15.61
CA VAL A 220 5.61 -12.01 16.93
C VAL A 220 4.92 -13.32 17.19
N LEU A 221 5.09 -13.85 18.40
CA LEU A 221 4.35 -15.00 18.88
C LEU A 221 3.08 -14.50 19.60
N VAL A 222 1.93 -14.87 19.08
CA VAL A 222 0.64 -14.66 19.76
C VAL A 222 0.37 -15.88 20.63
N SER A 223 0.29 -15.66 21.95
CA SER A 223 -0.02 -16.69 22.93
C SER A 223 -1.46 -16.57 23.38
N ARG A 224 -2.05 -17.71 23.74
CA ARG A 224 -3.43 -17.82 24.24
C ARG A 224 -3.66 -16.88 25.41
N GLU A 225 -4.78 -16.14 25.35
CA GLU A 225 -5.26 -15.22 26.40
C GLU A 225 -4.28 -14.10 26.77
N GLN A 226 -3.21 -13.90 25.98
CA GLN A 226 -2.23 -12.86 26.21
C GLN A 226 -2.32 -11.77 25.14
N VAL A 227 -1.80 -10.59 25.47
CA VAL A 227 -1.62 -9.49 24.53
C VAL A 227 -0.16 -9.40 24.16
N SER A 228 0.15 -9.61 22.88
CA SER A 228 1.48 -9.40 22.33
C SER A 228 1.59 -7.94 21.83
N TYR A 229 2.62 -7.23 22.27
CA TYR A 229 2.82 -5.82 21.91
C TYR A 229 3.92 -5.67 20.87
N VAL A 230 3.65 -4.84 19.85
CA VAL A 230 4.63 -4.38 18.88
C VAL A 230 4.68 -2.87 18.92
N LYS A 231 5.85 -2.31 19.20
CA LYS A 231 6.10 -0.85 19.19
C LYS A 231 7.19 -0.56 18.17
N ALA A 232 6.84 0.12 17.08
CA ALA A 232 7.74 0.43 16.00
C ALA A 232 8.12 1.91 15.99
N ALA A 233 9.39 2.24 16.10
CA ALA A 233 9.91 3.55 15.75
C ALA A 233 10.32 3.52 14.27
N LEU A 234 9.58 4.22 13.40
CA LEU A 234 9.88 4.29 11.98
C LEU A 234 10.85 5.45 11.73
N GLU A 235 11.96 5.17 11.08
CA GLU A 235 12.95 6.19 10.73
C GLU A 235 12.55 6.92 9.45
N PRO A 236 12.58 8.26 9.43
CA PRO A 236 12.27 9.02 8.23
C PRO A 236 13.33 8.79 7.15
N LEU A 237 12.91 8.52 5.93
CA LEU A 237 13.79 8.48 4.77
C LEU A 237 14.30 9.90 4.47
N PRO A 238 15.57 10.06 4.08
CA PRO A 238 16.09 11.35 3.65
C PRO A 238 15.40 11.87 2.40
N GLY A 239 15.30 13.18 2.26
CA GLY A 239 14.72 13.85 1.10
C GLY A 239 15.77 14.57 0.23
N THR A 240 15.29 15.29 -0.79
CA THR A 240 16.13 16.05 -1.73
C THR A 240 15.54 17.44 -1.95
N LEU A 241 16.39 18.49 -1.93
CA LEU A 241 16.04 19.82 -2.35
C LEU A 241 16.68 20.12 -3.71
N ILE A 242 15.86 20.54 -4.69
CA ILE A 242 16.32 21.04 -5.98
C ILE A 242 16.09 22.56 -6.01
N ILE A 243 17.16 23.32 -6.16
CA ILE A 243 17.11 24.78 -6.10
C ILE A 243 17.58 25.35 -7.42
N ARG A 244 16.72 26.16 -8.03
CA ARG A 244 17.01 26.92 -9.24
C ARG A 244 16.92 28.41 -8.96
N THR A 245 17.59 29.23 -9.76
CA THR A 245 17.55 30.68 -9.59
C THR A 245 17.34 31.41 -10.93
N VAL A 246 16.79 32.60 -10.82
CA VAL A 246 16.74 33.59 -11.90
C VAL A 246 17.38 34.87 -11.37
N PRO A 247 18.53 35.31 -11.90
CA PRO A 247 19.30 34.71 -12.99
C PRO A 247 19.91 33.34 -12.61
N ALA A 248 20.28 32.54 -13.59
CA ALA A 248 21.01 31.30 -13.38
C ALA A 248 22.37 31.56 -12.70
N ASN A 249 22.95 30.50 -12.12
CA ASN A 249 24.29 30.53 -11.52
C ASN A 249 24.44 31.40 -10.26
N ALA A 250 23.35 31.72 -9.55
CA ALA A 250 23.48 32.32 -8.23
C ALA A 250 24.09 31.32 -7.23
N GLN A 251 24.91 31.82 -6.32
CA GLN A 251 25.49 31.03 -5.23
C GLN A 251 24.41 30.65 -4.22
N ILE A 252 24.34 29.39 -3.85
CA ILE A 252 23.32 28.86 -2.95
C ILE A 252 23.90 28.44 -1.62
N ARG A 253 23.27 28.89 -0.54
CA ARG A 253 23.52 28.41 0.82
C ARG A 253 22.24 27.81 1.39
N ILE A 254 22.37 26.66 2.07
CA ILE A 254 21.28 26.00 2.78
C ILE A 254 21.69 25.91 4.25
N ASN A 255 20.92 26.51 5.15
CA ASN A 255 21.23 26.61 6.57
C ASN A 255 22.69 27.09 6.78
N ASP A 256 23.07 28.17 6.07
CA ASP A 256 24.38 28.80 6.08
C ASP A 256 25.56 27.95 5.53
N ARG A 257 25.33 26.71 5.14
CA ARG A 257 26.30 25.87 4.44
C ARG A 257 26.28 26.14 2.94
N ASP A 258 27.46 26.26 2.34
CA ASP A 258 27.62 26.44 0.89
C ASP A 258 27.31 25.14 0.13
N TYR A 259 26.50 25.26 -0.93
CA TYR A 259 26.13 24.18 -1.85
C TYR A 259 26.54 24.46 -3.29
N GLY A 260 27.30 25.56 -3.54
CA GLY A 260 27.76 25.95 -4.88
C GLY A 260 26.73 26.78 -5.63
N THR A 261 26.85 26.79 -6.95
CA THR A 261 25.99 27.59 -7.84
C THR A 261 24.77 26.83 -8.32
N ALA A 262 23.63 27.55 -8.45
CA ALA A 262 22.40 26.99 -9.00
C ALA A 262 22.58 26.54 -10.48
N PRO A 263 21.95 25.42 -10.91
CA PRO A 263 21.02 24.60 -10.14
C PRO A 263 21.71 23.68 -9.13
N VAL A 264 21.19 23.61 -7.90
CA VAL A 264 21.70 22.75 -6.83
C VAL A 264 20.76 21.56 -6.63
N ASN A 265 21.34 20.37 -6.49
CA ASN A 265 20.64 19.14 -6.08
C ASN A 265 21.23 18.67 -4.74
N ALA A 266 20.60 19.08 -3.64
CA ALA A 266 20.98 18.69 -2.30
C ALA A 266 20.22 17.44 -1.86
N ALA A 267 20.84 16.25 -2.07
CA ALA A 267 20.28 14.95 -1.71
C ALA A 267 20.64 14.54 -0.28
N ASN A 268 19.95 13.49 0.21
CA ASN A 268 20.17 12.87 1.53
C ASN A 268 20.00 13.83 2.72
N LEU A 269 19.10 14.80 2.59
CA LEU A 269 18.77 15.72 3.66
C LEU A 269 17.73 15.12 4.60
N PRO A 270 17.90 15.20 5.92
CA PRO A 270 16.87 14.86 6.89
C PRO A 270 15.58 15.65 6.64
N ARG A 271 14.43 15.11 7.03
CA ARG A 271 13.20 15.91 7.03
C ARG A 271 13.36 17.12 7.95
N GLY A 272 12.84 18.26 7.55
CA GLY A 272 12.95 19.47 8.36
C GLY A 272 12.72 20.74 7.58
N GLU A 273 12.90 21.85 8.24
CA GLU A 273 12.84 23.18 7.68
C GLU A 273 14.24 23.65 7.27
N TYR A 274 14.37 24.18 6.06
CA TYR A 274 15.62 24.61 5.48
C TYR A 274 15.52 26.06 5.03
N ARG A 275 16.42 26.91 5.55
CA ARG A 275 16.61 28.27 5.07
C ARG A 275 17.54 28.24 3.85
N ILE A 276 17.08 28.77 2.74
CA ILE A 276 17.81 28.82 1.47
C ILE A 276 18.09 30.29 1.16
N THR A 277 19.37 30.63 0.96
CA THR A 277 19.80 31.95 0.56
C THR A 277 20.49 31.83 -0.82
N ALA A 278 20.09 32.69 -1.74
CA ALA A 278 20.69 32.80 -3.07
C ALA A 278 21.34 34.19 -3.24
N THR A 279 22.58 34.24 -3.70
CA THR A 279 23.32 35.50 -3.92
C THR A 279 23.95 35.50 -5.32
N ALA A 280 23.88 36.65 -6.00
CA ALA A 280 24.56 36.84 -7.29
C ALA A 280 25.08 38.30 -7.40
N PRO A 281 26.21 38.54 -8.05
CA PRO A 281 26.69 39.88 -8.32
C PRO A 281 25.65 40.71 -9.09
N GLY A 282 25.42 41.97 -8.65
CA GLY A 282 24.42 42.84 -9.27
C GLY A 282 22.95 42.53 -8.88
N TYR A 283 22.74 41.68 -7.88
CA TYR A 283 21.42 41.35 -7.35
C TYR A 283 21.39 41.43 -5.83
N ASP A 284 20.19 41.67 -5.31
CA ASP A 284 19.97 41.53 -3.87
C ASP A 284 19.91 40.05 -3.50
N PRO A 285 20.36 39.68 -2.29
CA PRO A 285 20.15 38.34 -1.77
C PRO A 285 18.67 37.99 -1.72
N ALA A 286 18.31 36.78 -2.22
CA ALA A 286 16.98 36.22 -2.07
C ALA A 286 17.01 35.13 -1.02
N GLU A 287 16.03 35.13 -0.13
CA GLU A 287 15.91 34.16 0.95
C GLU A 287 14.51 33.53 0.96
N THR A 288 14.44 32.23 1.27
CA THR A 288 13.20 31.51 1.44
C THR A 288 13.39 30.37 2.43
N THR A 289 12.30 29.97 3.07
CA THR A 289 12.25 28.78 3.92
C THR A 289 11.44 27.69 3.27
N VAL A 290 11.95 26.46 3.29
CA VAL A 290 11.33 25.29 2.67
C VAL A 290 11.22 24.17 3.68
N ASN A 291 10.00 23.64 3.87
CA ASN A 291 9.79 22.42 4.63
C ASN A 291 10.02 21.21 3.71
N LEU A 292 10.98 20.34 4.05
CA LEU A 292 11.30 19.10 3.35
C LEU A 292 10.66 17.91 4.08
N PRO A 293 9.58 17.32 3.54
CA PRO A 293 8.98 16.10 4.11
C PRO A 293 9.90 14.90 3.94
N ALA A 294 9.73 13.90 4.83
CA ALA A 294 10.47 12.64 4.78
C ALA A 294 10.32 11.92 3.42
N GLY A 295 11.45 11.53 2.81
CA GLY A 295 11.51 10.79 1.56
C GLY A 295 10.97 11.53 0.33
N LYS A 296 10.87 12.86 0.37
CA LYS A 296 10.34 13.67 -0.73
C LYS A 296 11.43 14.49 -1.41
N THR A 297 11.19 14.80 -2.68
CA THR A 297 11.91 15.82 -3.42
C THR A 297 11.08 17.09 -3.46
N VAL A 298 11.68 18.22 -3.10
CA VAL A 298 11.06 19.54 -3.17
C VAL A 298 11.89 20.41 -4.08
N GLU A 299 11.26 21.02 -5.09
CA GLU A 299 11.88 21.97 -6.01
C GLU A 299 11.48 23.41 -5.64
N ARG A 300 12.45 24.34 -5.70
CA ARG A 300 12.26 25.77 -5.50
C ARG A 300 13.02 26.57 -6.54
N VAL A 301 12.36 27.63 -7.01
CA VAL A 301 12.97 28.64 -7.87
C VAL A 301 13.01 29.93 -7.09
N LEU A 302 14.19 30.52 -6.94
CA LEU A 302 14.40 31.84 -6.33
C LEU A 302 14.67 32.86 -7.41
N SER A 303 13.84 33.88 -7.50
CA SER A 303 14.07 35.03 -8.39
C SER A 303 14.75 36.13 -7.59
N LEU A 304 15.96 36.50 -8.01
CA LEU A 304 16.72 37.58 -7.41
C LEU A 304 16.33 38.90 -8.09
N THR A 305 16.23 39.96 -7.32
CA THR A 305 15.97 41.30 -7.85
C THR A 305 17.28 41.99 -8.16
N SER A 306 17.45 42.48 -9.39
CA SER A 306 18.65 43.25 -9.76
C SER A 306 18.79 44.45 -8.81
N ASN A 307 19.99 44.65 -8.30
CA ASN A 307 20.34 45.81 -7.49
C ASN A 307 21.15 46.86 -8.29
N THR A 308 21.32 46.62 -9.59
CA THR A 308 21.95 47.57 -10.54
C THR A 308 20.88 48.09 -11.48
N GLY A 309 21.23 49.15 -12.24
CA GLY A 309 20.41 49.68 -13.32
C GLY A 309 21.23 49.89 -14.58
N GLY A 310 20.66 50.62 -15.57
CA GLY A 310 21.35 50.94 -16.79
C GLY A 310 20.85 52.22 -17.43
N ILE A 311 21.54 52.66 -18.46
CA ILE A 311 21.22 53.85 -19.25
C ILE A 311 21.30 53.48 -20.74
N ASP A 312 20.27 53.84 -21.48
CA ASP A 312 20.22 53.77 -22.95
C ASP A 312 20.04 55.15 -23.52
N PHE A 313 20.84 55.51 -24.55
CA PHE A 313 20.68 56.75 -25.27
C PHE A 313 21.22 56.66 -26.69
N VAL A 314 20.82 57.61 -27.51
CA VAL A 314 21.39 57.87 -28.85
C VAL A 314 21.99 59.26 -28.86
N THR A 315 23.00 59.48 -29.70
CA THR A 315 23.60 60.80 -29.90
C THR A 315 23.30 61.36 -31.27
N TYR A 316 23.21 62.68 -31.34
CA TYR A 316 23.17 63.42 -32.59
C TYR A 316 24.30 64.47 -32.54
N PRO A 317 25.28 64.43 -33.43
CA PRO A 317 25.57 63.39 -34.38
C PRO A 317 26.16 62.11 -33.71
N PRO A 318 26.39 61.02 -34.48
CA PRO A 318 27.21 59.89 -34.00
C PRO A 318 28.71 60.25 -33.91
N GLY A 319 29.56 59.29 -33.43
CA GLY A 319 31.00 59.53 -33.26
C GLY A 319 31.36 60.29 -31.95
N ILE A 320 30.43 60.41 -31.04
CA ILE A 320 30.61 61.12 -29.74
C ILE A 320 31.29 60.18 -28.77
N THR A 321 32.43 60.60 -28.18
CA THR A 321 33.08 59.85 -27.11
C THR A 321 32.31 60.06 -25.81
N VAL A 322 32.03 58.91 -25.17
CA VAL A 322 31.20 58.83 -23.94
C VAL A 322 32.06 58.53 -22.74
N TYR A 323 31.94 59.33 -21.71
CA TYR A 323 32.51 59.09 -20.38
C TYR A 323 31.40 58.95 -19.34
N LEU A 324 31.56 58.02 -18.45
CA LEU A 324 30.69 57.88 -17.27
C LEU A 324 31.55 57.98 -16.01
N ASP A 325 31.19 58.87 -15.12
CA ASP A 325 31.89 59.14 -13.87
C ASP A 325 33.42 59.29 -14.04
N GLY A 326 33.81 59.92 -15.16
CA GLY A 326 35.21 60.18 -15.50
C GLY A 326 35.92 59.06 -16.27
N ARG A 327 35.32 57.91 -16.42
CA ARG A 327 35.84 56.76 -17.21
C ARG A 327 35.34 56.83 -18.63
N GLU A 328 36.25 56.71 -19.59
CA GLU A 328 35.91 56.56 -21.00
C GLU A 328 35.30 55.16 -21.29
N LEU A 329 34.15 55.17 -21.98
CA LEU A 329 33.45 53.96 -22.35
C LEU A 329 33.53 53.64 -23.84
N GLY A 330 33.97 54.57 -24.65
CA GLY A 330 34.08 54.48 -26.10
C GLY A 330 33.28 55.54 -26.85
N SER A 331 33.15 55.39 -28.16
CA SER A 331 32.43 56.34 -29.00
C SER A 331 31.16 55.74 -29.54
N THR A 332 30.11 56.56 -29.76
CA THR A 332 28.84 56.15 -30.34
C THR A 332 29.01 55.82 -31.84
N LEU A 333 28.43 54.72 -32.28
CA LEU A 333 28.51 54.24 -33.66
C LEU A 333 27.36 54.80 -34.48
N VAL A 334 27.58 54.92 -35.81
CA VAL A 334 26.53 55.39 -36.75
C VAL A 334 25.42 54.36 -36.89
N ASP A 335 24.16 54.78 -36.76
CA ASP A 335 23.03 53.96 -37.09
C ASP A 335 22.91 53.76 -38.62
N LYS A 336 22.90 52.50 -39.07
CA LYS A 336 22.86 52.15 -40.49
C LYS A 336 21.57 52.56 -41.18
N SER A 337 20.48 52.69 -40.43
CA SER A 337 19.17 53.08 -40.94
C SER A 337 18.97 54.62 -40.97
N ASN A 338 19.69 55.32 -40.11
CA ASN A 338 19.67 56.77 -40.00
C ASN A 338 21.05 57.33 -39.68
N PRO A 339 21.89 57.68 -40.68
CA PRO A 339 23.26 58.14 -40.49
C PRO A 339 23.44 59.40 -39.64
N ASP A 340 22.37 60.14 -39.39
CA ASP A 340 22.44 61.35 -38.60
C ASP A 340 22.46 61.14 -37.09
N ILE A 341 22.04 59.95 -36.63
CA ILE A 341 22.02 59.57 -35.22
C ILE A 341 22.94 58.35 -34.98
N SER A 342 23.24 58.11 -33.72
CA SER A 342 23.99 56.91 -33.36
C SER A 342 23.04 55.71 -33.18
N GLU A 343 23.61 54.51 -33.31
CA GLU A 343 23.01 53.32 -32.65
C GLU A 343 22.82 53.61 -31.15
N VAL A 344 21.94 52.80 -30.51
CA VAL A 344 21.70 52.91 -29.07
C VAL A 344 22.99 52.57 -28.32
N PHE A 345 23.49 53.53 -27.54
CA PHE A 345 24.61 53.30 -26.63
C PHE A 345 24.06 52.83 -25.30
N SER A 346 24.40 51.61 -24.91
CA SER A 346 23.87 50.94 -23.73
C SER A 346 24.93 50.83 -22.64
N ILE A 347 24.63 51.29 -21.44
CA ILE A 347 25.46 51.15 -20.25
C ILE A 347 24.69 50.31 -19.23
N ARG A 348 25.30 49.23 -18.75
CA ARG A 348 24.65 48.24 -17.83
C ARG A 348 25.42 48.15 -16.49
N ASP A 349 24.81 47.48 -15.54
CA ASP A 349 25.42 47.16 -14.21
C ASP A 349 25.83 48.39 -13.40
N LEU A 350 25.11 49.47 -13.59
CA LEU A 350 25.33 50.70 -12.84
C LEU A 350 24.71 50.63 -11.42
N LYS A 351 25.46 51.11 -10.44
CA LYS A 351 24.90 51.26 -9.10
C LYS A 351 23.74 52.28 -9.09
N PRO A 352 22.66 52.06 -8.36
CA PRO A 352 21.63 53.08 -8.22
C PRO A 352 22.21 54.39 -7.66
N GLY A 353 21.76 55.50 -8.21
CA GLY A 353 22.25 56.83 -7.78
C GLY A 353 22.45 57.79 -8.94
N LYS A 354 23.10 58.92 -8.65
CA LYS A 354 23.41 59.93 -9.64
C LYS A 354 24.75 59.63 -10.28
N HIS A 355 24.75 59.58 -11.59
CA HIS A 355 25.95 59.38 -12.45
C HIS A 355 26.19 60.62 -13.31
N THR A 356 27.45 60.89 -13.62
CA THR A 356 27.85 61.98 -14.49
C THR A 356 28.22 61.41 -15.85
N LEU A 357 27.35 61.61 -16.86
CA LEU A 357 27.59 61.31 -18.24
C LEU A 357 28.26 62.53 -18.91
N ILE A 358 29.42 62.36 -19.55
CA ILE A 358 30.09 63.39 -20.33
C ILE A 358 30.18 62.91 -21.78
N LEU A 359 29.65 63.76 -22.64
CA LEU A 359 29.80 63.62 -24.08
C LEU A 359 30.92 64.52 -24.54
N ALA A 360 31.85 64.01 -25.36
CA ALA A 360 32.98 64.79 -25.86
C ALA A 360 33.18 64.58 -27.37
N HIS A 361 33.47 65.67 -28.07
CA HIS A 361 33.90 65.63 -29.47
C HIS A 361 34.76 66.84 -29.80
N LYS A 362 35.88 66.63 -30.52
CA LYS A 362 36.86 67.66 -30.79
C LYS A 362 36.28 68.87 -31.56
N GLN A 363 35.37 68.63 -32.46
CA GLN A 363 34.75 69.64 -33.34
C GLN A 363 33.49 70.24 -32.73
N ALA A 364 33.01 69.73 -31.58
CA ALA A 364 31.77 70.21 -30.95
C ALA A 364 31.99 71.50 -30.18
N ARG A 365 30.91 72.28 -30.06
CA ARG A 365 30.86 73.49 -29.23
C ARG A 365 29.65 73.43 -28.26
N PRO A 366 29.83 73.35 -26.95
CA PRO A 366 31.15 73.10 -26.30
C PRO A 366 31.71 71.70 -26.63
N ASN A 367 33.00 71.54 -26.60
CA ASN A 367 33.66 70.24 -26.91
C ASN A 367 33.39 69.15 -25.87
N ARG A 368 32.83 69.49 -24.73
CA ARG A 368 32.33 68.58 -23.70
C ARG A 368 30.98 69.07 -23.16
N LYS A 369 30.03 68.08 -23.05
CA LYS A 369 28.70 68.32 -22.47
C LYS A 369 28.52 67.36 -21.31
N ARG A 370 28.23 67.91 -20.10
CA ARG A 370 27.97 67.13 -18.89
C ARG A 370 26.50 67.00 -18.67
N ILE A 371 26.04 65.77 -18.34
CA ILE A 371 24.65 65.44 -18.07
C ILE A 371 24.63 64.62 -16.78
N THR A 372 23.77 64.95 -15.81
CA THR A 372 23.55 64.13 -14.63
C THR A 372 22.38 63.21 -14.90
N VAL A 373 22.60 61.91 -14.76
CA VAL A 373 21.55 60.88 -14.95
C VAL A 373 21.35 60.19 -13.61
N THR A 374 20.12 59.96 -13.22
CA THR A 374 19.79 59.20 -12.06
C THR A 374 19.43 57.76 -12.51
N VAL A 375 20.14 56.78 -12.00
CA VAL A 375 19.91 55.36 -12.26
C VAL A 375 19.11 54.81 -11.11
N GLU A 376 17.98 54.17 -11.41
CA GLU A 376 17.16 53.46 -10.46
C GLU A 376 17.49 51.95 -10.48
N LYS A 377 17.34 51.35 -9.33
CA LYS A 377 17.54 49.92 -9.12
C LYS A 377 16.57 49.09 -10.04
N GLY A 378 17.13 48.14 -10.75
CA GLY A 378 16.36 47.23 -11.61
C GLY A 378 15.79 47.88 -12.90
N LYS A 379 16.11 49.15 -13.16
CA LYS A 379 15.57 49.88 -14.32
C LYS A 379 16.67 50.27 -15.32
N ILE A 380 16.28 50.37 -16.57
CA ILE A 380 17.08 50.95 -17.66
C ILE A 380 16.46 52.32 -17.95
N GLU A 381 17.21 53.39 -17.64
CA GLU A 381 16.80 54.76 -17.97
C GLU A 381 17.05 55.03 -19.48
N ARG A 382 15.99 55.40 -20.18
CA ARG A 382 16.08 55.76 -21.59
C ARG A 382 16.09 57.28 -21.72
N LEU A 383 17.26 57.80 -22.01
CA LEU A 383 17.40 59.24 -22.21
C LEU A 383 16.92 59.62 -23.63
N ASN A 384 16.41 60.88 -23.76
CA ASN A 384 16.14 61.45 -25.07
C ASN A 384 17.42 61.54 -25.87
N THR A 385 17.31 61.77 -27.20
CA THR A 385 18.48 61.95 -28.07
C THR A 385 19.40 63.07 -27.49
N LEU A 386 20.63 62.67 -27.20
CA LEU A 386 21.61 63.58 -26.62
C LEU A 386 22.33 64.33 -27.75
N GLN A 387 22.08 65.62 -27.86
CA GLN A 387 22.59 66.43 -28.95
C GLN A 387 23.90 67.17 -28.53
N MET A 388 24.89 67.13 -29.45
CA MET A 388 26.05 68.03 -29.46
C MET A 388 26.06 68.87 -30.71
N TRP A 389 26.38 70.13 -30.57
CA TRP A 389 26.45 70.99 -31.72
C TRP A 389 27.82 70.81 -32.41
N ILE A 390 27.81 70.38 -33.67
CA ILE A 390 28.94 70.27 -34.55
C ILE A 390 28.59 70.90 -35.86
N ALA A 391 29.48 71.77 -36.42
CA ALA A 391 29.32 72.35 -37.77
C ALA A 391 29.30 71.18 -38.79
N ASN A 392 28.26 71.16 -39.64
CA ASN A 392 28.11 70.17 -40.68
C ASN A 392 28.32 70.69 -42.12
N CYS A 393 28.44 72.01 -42.25
CA CYS A 393 28.66 72.61 -43.55
C CYS A 393 29.41 73.95 -43.47
N THR A 394 29.96 74.35 -44.60
CA THR A 394 30.49 75.68 -44.85
C THR A 394 29.54 76.45 -45.73
N LEU A 395 29.08 77.62 -45.28
CA LEU A 395 28.26 78.55 -46.01
C LEU A 395 29.15 79.64 -46.56
N LYS A 396 29.22 79.82 -47.91
CA LYS A 396 29.87 80.90 -48.62
C LYS A 396 28.82 81.84 -49.19
N LEU A 397 28.92 83.07 -48.82
CA LEU A 397 28.07 84.14 -49.33
C LEU A 397 28.68 84.79 -50.58
N LYS A 398 27.90 85.34 -51.50
CA LYS A 398 28.35 86.08 -52.68
C LYS A 398 29.18 87.31 -52.32
N THR A 399 29.05 87.79 -51.10
CA THR A 399 29.89 88.88 -50.56
C THR A 399 31.34 88.46 -50.25
N GLY A 400 31.66 87.15 -50.44
CA GLY A 400 32.94 86.54 -50.06
C GLY A 400 33.05 86.03 -48.64
N SER A 401 32.10 86.28 -47.78
CA SER A 401 32.12 85.79 -46.41
C SER A 401 31.97 84.28 -46.37
N VAL A 402 32.81 83.60 -45.55
CA VAL A 402 32.81 82.15 -45.37
C VAL A 402 32.54 81.87 -43.91
N MET A 403 31.52 81.02 -43.60
CA MET A 403 31.14 80.64 -42.23
C MET A 403 31.05 79.15 -42.15
N HIS A 404 31.52 78.57 -41.06
CA HIS A 404 31.32 77.15 -40.70
C HIS A 404 30.19 77.09 -39.68
N GLY A 405 29.21 76.19 -39.92
CA GLY A 405 28.02 76.08 -39.05
C GLY A 405 27.18 74.89 -39.39
N ARG A 406 25.94 74.91 -38.90
CA ARG A 406 24.95 73.90 -39.20
C ARG A 406 23.93 74.45 -40.21
N PHE A 407 23.70 73.68 -41.24
CA PHE A 407 22.53 73.87 -42.10
C PHE A 407 21.34 73.30 -41.24
N VAL A 408 20.37 74.15 -40.97
CA VAL A 408 19.23 73.76 -40.12
C VAL A 408 18.05 73.33 -40.97
N ALA A 409 17.63 74.14 -41.90
CA ALA A 409 16.52 73.88 -42.80
C ALA A 409 16.41 74.88 -43.95
N GLU A 410 15.69 74.51 -45.02
CA GLU A 410 15.19 75.45 -45.99
C GLU A 410 13.79 75.96 -45.52
N GLN A 411 13.63 77.27 -45.53
CA GLN A 411 12.36 77.92 -45.23
C GLN A 411 11.72 78.43 -46.55
N GLY A 412 10.88 77.61 -47.16
CA GLY A 412 10.35 77.86 -48.50
C GLY A 412 11.41 77.70 -49.56
N LYS A 413 11.20 78.31 -50.77
CA LYS A 413 12.14 78.19 -51.92
C LYS A 413 13.29 79.17 -51.83
N ASP A 414 13.20 80.23 -51.01
CA ASP A 414 14.11 81.39 -51.13
C ASP A 414 14.92 81.66 -49.87
N LYS A 415 14.79 80.89 -48.80
CA LYS A 415 15.46 81.14 -47.49
C LYS A 415 16.10 79.89 -46.94
N VAL A 416 17.31 80.09 -46.39
CA VAL A 416 18.09 79.06 -45.66
C VAL A 416 18.29 79.48 -44.22
N LEU A 417 17.93 78.59 -43.28
CA LEU A 417 18.24 78.76 -41.87
C LEU A 417 19.61 78.14 -41.60
N PHE A 418 20.51 78.93 -41.13
CA PHE A 418 21.91 78.55 -40.84
C PHE A 418 22.28 78.93 -39.36
N GLU A 419 22.92 78.03 -38.69
CA GLU A 419 23.33 78.17 -37.29
C GLU A 419 24.86 78.21 -37.22
N PRO A 420 25.57 79.38 -37.23
CA PRO A 420 26.99 79.45 -37.13
C PRO A 420 27.54 79.08 -35.74
N GLU A 421 26.77 79.30 -34.68
CA GLU A 421 27.07 78.97 -33.29
C GLU A 421 25.87 78.34 -32.59
N PRO A 422 26.09 77.55 -31.52
CA PRO A 422 25.02 76.92 -30.81
C PRO A 422 23.91 77.90 -30.38
N GLY A 423 22.68 77.68 -30.84
CA GLY A 423 21.52 78.49 -30.48
C GLY A 423 21.41 79.85 -31.20
N ILE A 424 22.35 80.18 -32.06
CA ILE A 424 22.31 81.42 -32.85
C ILE A 424 21.98 81.07 -34.33
N THR A 425 20.78 81.37 -34.75
CA THR A 425 20.33 81.08 -36.12
C THR A 425 20.14 82.34 -36.94
N TYR A 426 20.65 82.34 -38.19
CA TYR A 426 20.43 83.38 -39.16
C TYR A 426 19.64 82.86 -40.33
N THR A 427 18.82 83.71 -40.92
CA THR A 427 18.12 83.40 -42.12
C THR A 427 18.75 84.16 -43.31
N TYR A 428 19.27 83.44 -44.25
CA TYR A 428 19.86 84.02 -45.47
C TYR A 428 18.90 83.78 -46.66
N LYS A 429 18.85 84.78 -47.60
CA LYS A 429 18.15 84.54 -48.84
C LYS A 429 18.99 83.64 -49.72
N ARG A 430 18.37 82.72 -50.43
CA ARG A 430 19.06 81.80 -51.35
C ARG A 430 19.87 82.56 -52.41
N SER A 431 19.39 83.79 -52.85
CA SER A 431 20.10 84.67 -53.77
C SER A 431 21.41 85.22 -53.26
N GLU A 432 21.63 85.31 -51.94
CA GLU A 432 22.84 85.82 -51.27
C GLU A 432 23.91 84.73 -51.07
N ILE A 433 23.56 83.48 -51.25
CA ILE A 433 24.40 82.33 -50.98
C ILE A 433 25.11 81.96 -52.31
N GLU A 434 26.42 81.80 -52.23
CA GLU A 434 27.25 81.28 -53.37
C GLU A 434 27.28 79.76 -53.36
N SER A 435 27.57 79.17 -52.16
CA SER A 435 27.58 77.71 -51.99
C SER A 435 27.34 77.32 -50.53
N ILE A 436 26.79 76.09 -50.35
CA ILE A 436 26.76 75.35 -49.05
C ILE A 436 27.49 74.06 -49.33
N THR A 437 28.63 73.84 -48.68
CA THR A 437 29.42 72.67 -48.87
C THR A 437 29.46 71.83 -47.56
N PRO A 438 29.04 70.56 -47.61
CA PRO A 438 29.20 69.69 -46.46
C PRO A 438 30.61 69.63 -45.94
N LEU A 439 30.80 69.74 -44.64
CA LEU A 439 32.07 69.44 -44.01
C LEU A 439 32.21 67.93 -43.83
N LYS A 440 33.40 67.38 -44.23
CA LYS A 440 33.74 66.01 -43.94
C LYS A 440 33.81 65.86 -42.41
N ARG A 441 33.06 64.91 -41.87
CA ARG A 441 33.27 64.47 -40.51
C ARG A 441 34.61 63.75 -40.47
N GLU A 442 35.51 64.12 -39.59
CA GLU A 442 36.71 63.32 -39.27
C GLU A 442 36.23 62.13 -38.46
N GLU A 443 36.52 60.93 -38.95
CA GLU A 443 36.22 59.67 -38.28
C GLU A 443 37.01 59.53 -36.95
#